data_187be3b7fdc21e25f0e7bf0fb5696549
#
_entry.id   187be3b7fdc21e25f0e7bf0fb5696549
#
_cell.length_a   1.000
_cell.length_b   1.000
_cell.length_c   1.000
_cell.angle_alpha   90.00
_cell.angle_beta   90.00
_cell.angle_gamma   90.00
#
_symmetry.space_group_name_H-M   'P 1'
#
loop_
_entity.id
_entity.type
_entity.pdbx_description
1 polymer ?
#
loop_
_entity_poly.entity_id
_entity_poly.type
_entity_poly.pdbx_seq_one_letter_code
_entity_poly.pdbx_strand_id
1 'polypeptide(L)'
;DRNQQKTITYDHSGNSISTFHLKYYAQAISPIVNNTFFLYNGFDTSHKLHRIKNWKEDSAFLEVDKNQTGYLFIFAHHNFYQDHDSIYFFQPINDTIYKSVEGGNMNPFLHIDFKGKNIPTSFFSDKKYENVKDFFDNLNKRSYAYGIYSFIRDKRFTMFGSFYQKNKKLTLFDHKNKSSNTFGTIKDDVYFKGLT
;
A
#
# COMPACT_ATOMS: atom_id res chain seq x y z
N ASP A 1 -2.23 19.33 -3.50
CA ASP A 1 -1.31 19.60 -4.61
C ASP A 1 0.04 18.97 -4.32
N ARG A 2 0.36 17.91 -5.06
CA ARG A 2 1.59 17.12 -4.83
C ARG A 2 2.87 17.93 -5.10
N ASN A 3 2.84 18.81 -6.07
CA ASN A 3 4.02 19.58 -6.45
C ASN A 3 4.37 20.66 -5.41
N GLN A 4 3.39 21.13 -4.67
CA GLN A 4 3.55 22.16 -3.64
C GLN A 4 3.55 21.57 -2.22
N GLN A 5 3.42 20.26 -2.07
CA GLN A 5 3.25 19.62 -0.75
C GLN A 5 2.14 20.29 0.07
N LYS A 6 1.03 20.59 -0.59
CA LYS A 6 -0.05 21.41 -0.07
C LYS A 6 -1.34 20.61 0.03
N THR A 7 -1.99 20.67 1.17
CA THR A 7 -3.32 20.12 1.39
C THR A 7 -4.31 21.26 1.52
N ILE A 8 -5.41 21.17 0.80
CA ILE A 8 -6.50 22.12 0.84
C ILE A 8 -7.73 21.38 1.33
N THR A 9 -8.39 21.92 2.36
CA THR A 9 -9.68 21.41 2.82
C THR A 9 -10.80 22.26 2.23
N TYR A 10 -11.89 21.59 1.87
CA TYR A 10 -13.08 22.21 1.30
C TYR A 10 -14.29 21.89 2.17
N ASP A 11 -15.28 22.78 2.18
CA ASP A 11 -16.61 22.48 2.69
C ASP A 11 -17.40 21.62 1.69
N HIS A 12 -18.61 21.22 2.08
CA HIS A 12 -19.51 20.44 1.21
C HIS A 12 -19.99 21.21 -0.03
N SER A 13 -19.85 22.52 -0.04
CA SER A 13 -20.19 23.41 -1.17
C SER A 13 -19.00 23.65 -2.11
N GLY A 14 -17.81 23.09 -1.78
CA GLY A 14 -16.60 23.23 -2.58
C GLY A 14 -15.79 24.50 -2.30
N ASN A 15 -16.12 25.27 -1.25
CA ASN A 15 -15.34 26.43 -0.87
C ASN A 15 -14.11 26.00 -0.06
N SER A 16 -12.95 26.59 -0.34
CA SER A 16 -11.73 26.33 0.43
C SER A 16 -11.87 26.88 1.85
N ILE A 17 -11.76 25.99 2.84
CA ILE A 17 -11.78 26.32 4.26
C ILE A 17 -10.38 26.71 4.74
N SER A 18 -9.39 25.89 4.38
CA SER A 18 -8.03 26.07 4.87
C SER A 18 -7.00 25.42 3.94
N THR A 19 -5.78 25.91 4.05
CA THR A 19 -4.63 25.40 3.30
C THR A 19 -3.48 25.14 4.25
N PHE A 20 -2.87 23.97 4.13
CA PHE A 20 -1.75 23.55 4.95
C PHE A 20 -0.60 23.08 4.08
N HIS A 21 0.62 23.45 4.45
CA HIS A 21 1.82 22.93 3.85
C HIS A 21 2.29 21.69 4.64
N LEU A 22 2.46 20.58 3.95
CA LEU A 22 3.00 19.36 4.53
C LEU A 22 4.53 19.40 4.41
N LYS A 23 5.21 18.95 5.46
CA LYS A 23 6.66 18.75 5.44
C LYS A 23 7.06 17.65 4.47
N TYR A 24 6.16 16.71 4.20
CA TYR A 24 6.42 15.49 3.45
C TYR A 24 5.67 15.46 2.13
N TYR A 25 6.27 14.78 1.16
CA TYR A 25 5.58 14.43 -0.07
C TYR A 25 4.54 13.34 0.20
N ALA A 26 3.28 13.62 -0.07
CA ALA A 26 2.21 12.66 0.12
C ALA A 26 1.92 11.88 -1.16
N GLN A 27 2.23 10.59 -1.18
CA GLN A 27 1.83 9.69 -2.26
C GLN A 27 0.40 9.20 -2.08
N ALA A 28 0.02 8.89 -0.84
CA ALA A 28 -1.34 8.55 -0.47
C ALA A 28 -1.69 9.11 0.91
N ILE A 29 -2.95 9.43 1.11
CA ILE A 29 -3.49 9.93 2.36
C ILE A 29 -4.75 9.13 2.69
N SER A 30 -4.91 8.75 3.97
CA SER A 30 -6.12 8.13 4.48
C SER A 30 -6.60 8.89 5.72
N PRO A 31 -7.80 9.48 5.69
CA PRO A 31 -8.36 10.13 6.86
C PRO A 31 -8.67 9.12 7.96
N ILE A 32 -8.52 9.54 9.21
CA ILE A 32 -8.92 8.79 10.39
C ILE A 32 -10.17 9.46 10.97
N VAL A 33 -9.99 10.36 11.89
CA VAL A 33 -11.04 11.21 12.50
C VAL A 33 -10.40 12.51 12.99
N ASN A 34 -11.21 13.57 13.20
CA ASN A 34 -10.80 14.79 13.91
C ASN A 34 -9.47 15.39 13.47
N ASN A 35 -9.35 15.77 12.20
CA ASN A 35 -8.12 16.33 11.62
C ASN A 35 -6.88 15.43 11.78
N THR A 36 -7.11 14.13 11.85
CA THR A 36 -6.05 13.12 11.91
C THR A 36 -6.10 12.26 10.64
N PHE A 37 -4.94 11.99 10.05
CA PHE A 37 -4.83 11.16 8.87
C PHE A 37 -3.49 10.44 8.81
N PHE A 38 -3.46 9.32 8.11
CA PHE A 38 -2.21 8.69 7.69
C PHE A 38 -1.74 9.27 6.37
N LEU A 39 -0.43 9.48 6.27
CA LEU A 39 0.26 9.92 5.07
C LEU A 39 1.32 8.91 4.71
N TYR A 40 1.26 8.36 3.50
CA TYR A 40 2.30 7.51 2.94
C TYR A 40 3.26 8.33 2.09
N ASN A 41 4.54 8.22 2.39
CA ASN A 41 5.64 8.79 1.62
C ASN A 41 6.67 7.70 1.27
N GLY A 42 6.53 7.12 0.10
CA GLY A 42 7.46 6.09 -0.38
C GLY A 42 8.89 6.58 -0.60
N PHE A 43 9.11 7.90 -0.67
CA PHE A 43 10.45 8.50 -0.84
C PHE A 43 11.15 8.82 0.48
N ASP A 44 10.45 8.71 1.60
CA ASP A 44 11.09 8.98 2.89
C ASP A 44 12.18 7.96 3.17
N THR A 45 13.31 8.44 3.67
CA THR A 45 14.48 7.61 3.98
C THR A 45 14.50 7.16 5.44
N SER A 46 13.57 7.63 6.26
CA SER A 46 13.46 7.27 7.66
C SER A 46 12.26 6.38 7.95
N HIS A 47 11.05 6.83 7.59
CA HIS A 47 9.81 6.11 7.80
C HIS A 47 8.90 6.25 6.57
N LYS A 48 8.16 5.21 6.26
CA LYS A 48 7.25 5.21 5.10
C LYS A 48 5.88 5.75 5.40
N LEU A 49 5.43 5.65 6.63
CA LEU A 49 4.08 6.02 7.03
C LEU A 49 4.14 7.00 8.20
N HIS A 50 3.40 8.09 8.08
CA HIS A 50 3.31 9.14 9.10
C HIS A 50 1.86 9.32 9.53
N ARG A 51 1.62 9.50 10.83
CA ARG A 51 0.35 10.00 11.34
C ARG A 51 0.46 11.50 11.52
N ILE A 52 -0.44 12.20 10.89
CA ILE A 52 -0.56 13.65 10.99
C ILE A 52 -1.79 13.95 11.81
N LYS A 53 -1.63 14.73 12.87
CA LYS A 53 -2.70 15.19 13.74
C LYS A 53 -2.65 16.70 13.85
N ASN A 54 -3.78 17.37 13.60
CA ASN A 54 -3.84 18.83 13.58
C ASN A 54 -2.71 19.45 12.72
N TRP A 55 -2.44 18.83 11.56
CA TRP A 55 -1.44 19.26 10.56
C TRP A 55 0.02 19.20 11.01
N LYS A 56 0.27 18.51 12.12
CA LYS A 56 1.62 18.22 12.61
C LYS A 56 1.85 16.72 12.63
N GLU A 57 3.08 16.32 12.37
CA GLU A 57 3.47 14.94 12.59
C GLU A 57 3.36 14.59 14.07
N ASP A 58 2.63 13.54 14.34
CA ASP A 58 2.37 13.02 15.68
C ASP A 58 3.10 11.68 15.91
N SER A 59 3.21 10.87 14.87
CA SER A 59 3.91 9.59 14.93
C SER A 59 4.40 9.17 13.56
N ALA A 60 5.48 8.39 13.53
CA ALA A 60 6.01 7.77 12.32
C ALA A 60 6.09 6.25 12.49
N PHE A 61 5.85 5.52 11.41
CA PHE A 61 5.78 4.07 11.39
C PHE A 61 6.55 3.53 10.19
N LEU A 62 6.89 2.25 10.22
CA LEU A 62 7.55 1.53 9.15
C LEU A 62 8.89 2.16 8.82
N GLU A 63 9.82 2.02 9.77
CA GLU A 63 11.20 2.43 9.58
C GLU A 63 11.77 1.80 8.31
N VAL A 64 12.49 2.60 7.55
CA VAL A 64 13.09 2.17 6.30
C VAL A 64 14.36 1.39 6.59
N ASP A 65 14.42 0.16 6.10
CA ASP A 65 15.67 -0.59 6.08
C ASP A 65 16.72 0.18 5.24
N LYS A 66 17.87 0.44 5.81
CA LYS A 66 18.97 1.17 5.15
C LYS A 66 19.39 0.51 3.84
N ASN A 67 19.26 -0.80 3.74
CA ASN A 67 19.54 -1.55 2.50
C ASN A 67 18.50 -1.31 1.41
N GLN A 68 17.31 -0.81 1.77
CA GLN A 68 16.22 -0.53 0.82
C GLN A 68 16.15 0.93 0.41
N THR A 69 16.95 1.83 0.97
CA THR A 69 16.85 3.29 0.70
C THR A 69 17.07 3.66 -0.76
N GLY A 70 17.90 2.91 -1.50
CA GLY A 70 18.13 3.12 -2.92
C GLY A 70 16.97 2.67 -3.83
N TYR A 71 15.93 2.02 -3.27
CA TYR A 71 14.81 1.42 -4.00
C TYR A 71 13.47 2.02 -3.58
N LEU A 72 13.42 3.35 -3.49
CA LEU A 72 12.24 4.12 -3.14
C LEU A 72 11.36 4.26 -4.39
N PHE A 73 10.52 3.24 -4.65
CA PHE A 73 9.70 3.19 -5.84
C PHE A 73 8.31 3.72 -5.62
N ILE A 74 7.86 4.45 -6.62
CA ILE A 74 6.51 4.95 -6.71
C ILE A 74 5.65 3.90 -7.40
N PHE A 75 4.97 3.08 -6.64
CA PHE A 75 3.72 2.50 -7.10
C PHE A 75 2.58 3.19 -6.37
N ALA A 76 2.17 4.31 -6.91
CA ALA A 76 1.10 5.12 -6.38
C ALA A 76 -0.26 4.56 -6.81
N HIS A 77 -0.66 3.44 -6.29
CA HIS A 77 -2.03 2.97 -6.48
C HIS A 77 -2.55 2.52 -5.13
N HIS A 78 -3.44 3.31 -4.54
CA HIS A 78 -4.26 2.93 -3.41
C HIS A 78 -3.53 2.10 -2.34
N ASN A 79 -2.69 2.76 -1.56
CA ASN A 79 -1.96 2.11 -0.47
C ASN A 79 -2.82 1.88 0.78
N PHE A 80 -4.03 2.43 0.80
CA PHE A 80 -4.97 2.30 1.90
C PHE A 80 -6.27 1.67 1.44
N TYR A 81 -6.83 0.85 2.31
CA TYR A 81 -8.19 0.37 2.25
C TYR A 81 -8.86 0.66 3.59
N GLN A 82 -10.04 1.24 3.56
CA GLN A 82 -10.82 1.54 4.77
C GLN A 82 -12.06 0.66 4.80
N ASP A 83 -12.24 -0.01 5.93
CA ASP A 83 -13.42 -0.82 6.23
C ASP A 83 -13.93 -0.42 7.61
N HIS A 84 -15.09 0.24 7.64
CA HIS A 84 -15.67 0.82 8.86
C HIS A 84 -14.62 1.68 9.61
N ASP A 85 -14.30 1.31 10.84
CA ASP A 85 -13.34 2.02 11.70
C ASP A 85 -11.89 1.55 11.53
N SER A 86 -11.64 0.64 10.58
CA SER A 86 -10.32 0.06 10.36
C SER A 86 -9.69 0.59 9.07
N ILE A 87 -8.45 1.03 9.16
CA ILE A 87 -7.64 1.41 8.01
C ILE A 87 -6.56 0.35 7.82
N TYR A 88 -6.50 -0.21 6.62
CA TYR A 88 -5.45 -1.14 6.22
C TYR A 88 -4.46 -0.41 5.33
N PHE A 89 -3.19 -0.67 5.56
CA PHE A 89 -2.11 -0.10 4.77
C PHE A 89 -1.25 -1.21 4.18
N PHE A 90 -0.86 -1.05 2.94
CA PHE A 90 0.05 -1.94 2.23
C PHE A 90 0.96 -1.13 1.29
N GLN A 91 2.15 -1.62 1.09
CA GLN A 91 3.16 -0.95 0.27
C GLN A 91 3.73 -1.89 -0.79
N PRO A 92 4.30 -1.33 -1.89
CA PRO A 92 4.62 -2.11 -3.09
C PRO A 92 5.60 -3.26 -2.89
N ILE A 93 6.66 -3.05 -2.14
CA ILE A 93 7.74 -4.06 -1.98
C ILE A 93 7.72 -4.57 -0.54
N ASN A 94 6.54 -5.04 -0.13
CA ASN A 94 6.34 -5.63 1.18
C ASN A 94 5.20 -6.65 1.08
N ASP A 95 5.33 -7.73 1.80
CA ASP A 95 4.36 -8.82 1.87
C ASP A 95 3.47 -8.75 3.12
N THR A 96 3.60 -7.67 3.89
CA THR A 96 2.82 -7.44 5.10
C THR A 96 1.80 -6.34 4.88
N ILE A 97 0.56 -6.63 5.25
CA ILE A 97 -0.53 -5.66 5.36
C ILE A 97 -0.63 -5.26 6.81
N TYR A 98 -0.71 -3.97 7.05
CA TYR A 98 -0.83 -3.38 8.38
C TYR A 98 -2.26 -2.93 8.62
N LYS A 99 -2.67 -2.87 9.87
CA LYS A 99 -4.01 -2.41 10.27
C LYS A 99 -3.88 -1.35 11.36
N SER A 100 -4.70 -0.30 11.26
CA SER A 100 -4.85 0.65 12.34
C SER A 100 -5.57 0.00 13.54
N VAL A 101 -5.06 0.28 14.72
CA VAL A 101 -5.69 -0.11 15.98
C VAL A 101 -6.15 1.13 16.73
N GLU A 102 -6.90 0.95 17.79
CA GLU A 102 -7.31 2.02 18.68
C GLU A 102 -6.11 2.88 19.10
N GLY A 103 -6.30 4.20 19.12
CA GLY A 103 -5.22 5.16 19.32
C GLY A 103 -4.43 5.52 18.04
N GLY A 104 -4.79 4.95 16.88
CA GLY A 104 -4.20 5.29 15.58
C GLY A 104 -2.79 4.76 15.36
N ASN A 105 -2.39 3.71 16.06
CA ASN A 105 -1.16 2.98 15.76
C ASN A 105 -1.37 2.03 14.59
N MET A 106 -0.29 1.71 13.88
CA MET A 106 -0.28 0.79 12.73
C MET A 106 0.47 -0.47 13.11
N ASN A 107 -0.23 -1.61 13.16
CA ASN A 107 0.36 -2.90 13.53
C ASN A 107 0.32 -3.88 12.36
N PRO A 108 1.29 -4.80 12.25
CA PRO A 108 1.21 -5.92 11.30
C PRO A 108 -0.09 -6.69 11.51
N PHE A 109 -0.81 -6.94 10.43
CA PHE A 109 -2.11 -7.59 10.47
C PHE A 109 -2.13 -8.92 9.71
N LEU A 110 -1.59 -8.91 8.50
CA LEU A 110 -1.57 -10.07 7.62
C LEU A 110 -0.22 -10.13 6.91
N HIS A 111 0.50 -11.23 7.09
CA HIS A 111 1.66 -11.56 6.28
C HIS A 111 1.24 -12.51 5.16
N ILE A 112 1.64 -12.20 3.93
CA ILE A 112 1.32 -13.01 2.75
C ILE A 112 2.52 -13.88 2.43
N ASP A 113 2.34 -15.19 2.62
CA ASP A 113 3.31 -16.18 2.17
C ASP A 113 3.03 -16.57 0.71
N PHE A 114 3.90 -16.15 -0.17
CA PHE A 114 3.88 -16.52 -1.58
C PHE A 114 4.54 -17.89 -1.86
N LYS A 115 4.57 -18.79 -0.87
CA LYS A 115 5.13 -20.14 -0.99
C LYS A 115 6.58 -20.15 -1.48
N GLY A 116 7.44 -19.43 -0.76
CA GLY A 116 8.86 -19.28 -1.09
C GLY A 116 9.16 -18.34 -2.26
N LYS A 117 8.17 -17.55 -2.71
CA LYS A 117 8.34 -16.50 -3.72
C LYS A 117 8.37 -15.08 -3.13
N ASN A 118 8.37 -14.96 -1.81
CA ASN A 118 8.59 -13.69 -1.15
C ASN A 118 9.98 -13.16 -1.47
N ILE A 119 10.13 -11.84 -1.54
CA ILE A 119 11.42 -11.20 -1.79
C ILE A 119 12.26 -11.34 -0.53
N PRO A 120 13.39 -12.05 -0.55
CA PRO A 120 14.25 -12.16 0.63
C PRO A 120 14.98 -10.83 0.88
N THR A 121 15.31 -10.55 2.13
CA THR A 121 16.04 -9.35 2.51
C THR A 121 17.38 -9.22 1.77
N SER A 122 18.07 -10.33 1.53
CA SER A 122 19.32 -10.37 0.77
C SER A 122 19.18 -9.83 -0.66
N PHE A 123 18.00 -9.90 -1.25
CA PHE A 123 17.76 -9.36 -2.59
C PHE A 123 18.09 -7.87 -2.69
N PHE A 124 17.94 -7.11 -1.60
CA PHE A 124 18.22 -5.68 -1.55
C PHE A 124 19.70 -5.37 -1.30
N SER A 125 20.44 -6.29 -0.69
CA SER A 125 21.86 -6.12 -0.31
C SER A 125 22.85 -6.80 -1.26
N ASP A 126 22.44 -7.89 -1.92
CA ASP A 126 23.35 -8.74 -2.73
C ASP A 126 23.80 -8.06 -4.02
N LYS A 127 23.03 -7.13 -4.53
CA LYS A 127 23.32 -6.46 -5.80
C LYS A 127 22.87 -5.00 -5.77
N LYS A 128 23.75 -4.13 -6.25
CA LYS A 128 23.37 -2.75 -6.56
C LYS A 128 22.73 -2.72 -7.95
N TYR A 129 21.45 -2.38 -8.03
CA TYR A 129 20.72 -2.26 -9.29
C TYR A 129 21.00 -0.89 -9.94
N GLU A 130 21.21 -0.88 -11.23
CA GLU A 130 21.56 0.34 -11.97
C GLU A 130 20.39 1.32 -12.05
N ASN A 131 19.17 0.77 -12.19
CA ASN A 131 17.96 1.55 -12.32
C ASN A 131 16.72 0.71 -11.96
N VAL A 132 15.56 1.36 -11.96
CA VAL A 132 14.26 0.73 -11.64
C VAL A 132 13.94 -0.45 -12.55
N LYS A 133 14.27 -0.35 -13.83
CA LYS A 133 14.01 -1.43 -14.81
C LYS A 133 14.85 -2.66 -14.47
N ASP A 134 16.15 -2.49 -14.22
CA ASP A 134 17.05 -3.60 -13.83
C ASP A 134 16.57 -4.29 -12.55
N PHE A 135 16.10 -3.52 -11.56
CA PHE A 135 15.52 -4.05 -10.35
C PHE A 135 14.33 -4.99 -10.65
N PHE A 136 13.33 -4.50 -11.42
CA PHE A 136 12.15 -5.32 -11.75
C PHE A 136 12.46 -6.49 -12.67
N ASP A 137 13.37 -6.34 -13.59
CA ASP A 137 13.81 -7.45 -14.45
C ASP A 137 14.46 -8.55 -13.61
N ASN A 138 15.23 -8.20 -12.57
CA ASN A 138 15.80 -9.18 -11.63
C ASN A 138 14.73 -9.82 -10.73
N LEU A 139 13.73 -9.08 -10.23
CA LEU A 139 12.59 -9.64 -9.50
C LEU A 139 11.89 -10.70 -10.33
N ASN A 140 11.59 -10.39 -11.59
CA ASN A 140 10.91 -11.29 -12.50
C ASN A 140 11.77 -12.49 -12.88
N LYS A 141 13.06 -12.30 -13.15
CA LYS A 141 14.01 -13.38 -13.48
C LYS A 141 14.13 -14.40 -12.33
N ARG A 142 14.13 -13.91 -11.08
CA ARG A 142 14.17 -14.77 -9.89
C ARG A 142 12.78 -15.29 -9.48
N SER A 143 11.75 -14.94 -10.22
CA SER A 143 10.36 -15.36 -9.98
C SER A 143 9.86 -15.02 -8.57
N TYR A 144 10.16 -13.83 -8.08
CA TYR A 144 9.56 -13.33 -6.85
C TYR A 144 8.18 -12.72 -7.11
N ALA A 145 7.29 -12.87 -6.13
CA ALA A 145 6.01 -12.18 -6.10
C ALA A 145 6.18 -10.84 -5.36
N TYR A 146 5.53 -9.79 -5.86
CA TYR A 146 5.69 -8.44 -5.32
C TYR A 146 4.46 -7.56 -5.60
N GLY A 147 4.43 -6.39 -5.01
CA GLY A 147 3.50 -5.33 -5.37
C GLY A 147 2.07 -5.62 -4.96
N ILE A 148 1.80 -5.73 -3.66
CA ILE A 148 0.42 -5.83 -3.19
C ILE A 148 -0.36 -4.61 -3.67
N TYR A 149 -1.48 -4.84 -4.35
CA TYR A 149 -2.43 -3.82 -4.81
C TYR A 149 -3.86 -4.33 -4.65
N SER A 150 -4.84 -3.42 -4.63
CA SER A 150 -6.27 -3.77 -4.57
C SER A 150 -6.62 -4.71 -3.43
N PHE A 151 -6.34 -4.29 -2.19
CA PHE A 151 -6.75 -5.05 -1.01
C PHE A 151 -8.20 -4.74 -0.66
N ILE A 152 -9.00 -5.79 -0.49
CA ILE A 152 -10.39 -5.75 -0.03
C ILE A 152 -10.60 -6.87 0.97
N ARG A 153 -11.35 -6.60 2.02
CA ARG A 153 -11.66 -7.58 3.05
C ARG A 153 -13.10 -7.46 3.53
N ASP A 154 -13.74 -8.60 3.74
CA ASP A 154 -14.99 -8.73 4.48
C ASP A 154 -14.87 -9.79 5.59
N LYS A 155 -16.00 -10.17 6.19
CA LYS A 155 -16.04 -11.21 7.24
C LYS A 155 -15.61 -12.58 6.75
N ARG A 156 -15.83 -12.89 5.47
CA ARG A 156 -15.59 -14.22 4.90
C ARG A 156 -14.34 -14.28 4.03
N PHE A 157 -14.08 -13.22 3.27
CA PHE A 157 -13.02 -13.22 2.28
C PHE A 157 -12.02 -12.09 2.47
N THR A 158 -10.80 -12.36 2.10
CA THR A 158 -9.80 -11.33 1.79
C THR A 158 -9.36 -11.51 0.34
N MET A 159 -9.41 -10.43 -0.42
CA MET A 159 -8.90 -10.40 -1.79
C MET A 159 -7.78 -9.38 -1.90
N PHE A 160 -6.71 -9.74 -2.59
CA PHE A 160 -5.64 -8.80 -2.93
C PHE A 160 -5.02 -9.15 -4.28
N GLY A 161 -4.46 -8.14 -4.90
CA GLY A 161 -3.66 -8.27 -6.11
C GLY A 161 -2.16 -8.31 -5.81
N SER A 162 -1.42 -9.01 -6.66
CA SER A 162 0.05 -9.01 -6.66
C SER A 162 0.58 -9.18 -8.07
N PHE A 163 1.88 -8.96 -8.25
CA PHE A 163 2.59 -9.26 -9.50
C PHE A 163 3.44 -10.52 -9.34
N TYR A 164 3.42 -11.36 -10.34
CA TYR A 164 4.29 -12.51 -10.46
C TYR A 164 4.69 -12.69 -11.92
N GLN A 165 5.99 -12.71 -12.21
CA GLN A 165 6.53 -12.81 -13.57
C GLN A 165 5.86 -11.82 -14.54
N LYS A 166 5.82 -10.53 -14.18
CA LYS A 166 5.18 -9.43 -14.92
C LYS A 166 3.66 -9.51 -15.05
N ASN A 167 3.04 -10.58 -14.62
CA ASN A 167 1.59 -10.77 -14.71
C ASN A 167 0.90 -10.33 -13.41
N LYS A 168 -0.24 -9.68 -13.57
CA LYS A 168 -1.16 -9.42 -12.46
C LYS A 168 -1.80 -10.72 -12.01
N LYS A 169 -1.88 -10.92 -10.71
CA LYS A 169 -2.54 -12.04 -10.05
C LYS A 169 -3.51 -11.50 -9.02
N LEU A 170 -4.67 -12.13 -8.91
CA LEU A 170 -5.64 -11.87 -7.86
C LEU A 170 -5.71 -13.09 -6.97
N THR A 171 -5.59 -12.91 -5.67
CA THR A 171 -5.71 -13.98 -4.68
C THR A 171 -6.93 -13.74 -3.83
N LEU A 172 -7.80 -14.74 -3.74
CA LEU A 172 -8.95 -14.79 -2.86
C LEU A 172 -8.67 -15.79 -1.74
N PHE A 173 -8.71 -15.34 -0.49
CA PHE A 173 -8.58 -16.16 0.70
C PHE A 173 -9.94 -16.30 1.39
N ASP A 174 -10.43 -17.53 1.57
CA ASP A 174 -11.66 -17.84 2.33
C ASP A 174 -11.29 -18.10 3.79
N HIS A 175 -11.73 -17.23 4.69
CA HIS A 175 -11.46 -17.31 6.12
C HIS A 175 -12.11 -18.55 6.78
N LYS A 176 -13.27 -18.98 6.27
CA LYS A 176 -14.00 -20.12 6.79
C LYS A 176 -13.27 -21.44 6.48
N ASN A 177 -12.84 -21.58 5.23
CA ASN A 177 -12.22 -22.80 4.76
C ASN A 177 -10.69 -22.79 4.90
N LYS A 178 -10.10 -21.64 5.32
CA LYS A 178 -8.65 -21.41 5.41
C LYS A 178 -7.91 -21.78 4.13
N SER A 179 -8.53 -21.48 2.99
CA SER A 179 -8.01 -21.82 1.66
C SER A 179 -7.85 -20.57 0.80
N SER A 180 -6.90 -20.59 -0.12
CA SER A 180 -6.69 -19.53 -1.07
C SER A 180 -6.68 -20.03 -2.51
N ASN A 181 -7.26 -19.23 -3.40
CA ASN A 181 -7.21 -19.41 -4.84
C ASN A 181 -6.58 -18.19 -5.49
N THR A 182 -5.69 -18.42 -6.45
CA THR A 182 -5.03 -17.33 -7.20
C THR A 182 -5.42 -17.42 -8.68
N PHE A 183 -5.85 -16.30 -9.22
CA PHE A 183 -6.37 -16.18 -10.59
C PHE A 183 -5.51 -15.22 -11.40
N GLY A 184 -5.35 -15.50 -12.69
CA GLY A 184 -4.73 -14.57 -13.64
C GLY A 184 -5.72 -13.53 -14.17
N THR A 185 -7.00 -13.90 -14.25
CA THR A 185 -8.08 -13.04 -14.75
C THR A 185 -9.37 -13.39 -14.03
N ILE A 186 -10.16 -12.36 -13.67
CA ILE A 186 -11.53 -12.51 -13.20
C ILE A 186 -12.43 -11.96 -14.30
N LYS A 187 -13.40 -12.74 -14.76
CA LYS A 187 -14.48 -12.26 -15.65
C LYS A 187 -15.69 -11.96 -14.79
N ASP A 188 -16.21 -10.77 -14.93
CA ASP A 188 -17.49 -10.37 -14.34
C ASP A 188 -18.60 -10.61 -15.36
N ASP A 189 -19.32 -11.71 -15.20
CA ASP A 189 -20.43 -12.06 -16.08
C ASP A 189 -21.75 -11.34 -15.71
N VAL A 190 -21.77 -10.62 -14.60
CA VAL A 190 -22.98 -10.02 -14.03
C VAL A 190 -23.15 -8.57 -14.49
N TYR A 191 -22.09 -7.77 -14.47
CA TYR A 191 -22.17 -6.33 -14.73
C TYR A 191 -22.07 -5.93 -16.21
N PHE A 192 -21.50 -6.77 -17.07
CA PHE A 192 -21.30 -6.41 -18.48
C PHE A 192 -22.39 -6.91 -19.45
N LYS A 193 -23.36 -7.68 -19.00
CA LYS A 193 -24.49 -8.10 -19.85
C LYS A 193 -25.53 -7.01 -20.14
N GLY A 194 -25.39 -5.83 -19.59
CA GLY A 194 -26.32 -4.71 -19.74
C GLY A 194 -25.78 -3.49 -20.49
N LEU A 195 -24.56 -3.55 -21.03
CA LEU A 195 -23.93 -2.44 -21.76
C LEU A 195 -23.58 -2.87 -23.19
N THR A 196 -24.57 -3.34 -23.94
CA THR A 196 -24.51 -3.44 -25.41
C THR A 196 -25.46 -2.43 -26.02
#